data_e7242fb4ca81ea595a996463538a5c0a
#
_entry.id   e7242fb4ca81ea595a996463538a5c0a
#
_cell.length_a   1.000
_cell.length_b   1.000
_cell.length_c   1.000
_cell.angle_alpha   90.00
_cell.angle_beta   90.00
_cell.angle_gamma   90.00
#
_symmetry.space_group_name_H-M   'P 1'
#
loop_
_entity.id
_entity.type
_entity.pdbx_description
1 polymer ?
#
loop_
_entity_poly.entity_id
_entity_poly.type
_entity_poly.pdbx_seq_one_letter_code
_entity_poly.pdbx_strand_id
1 'polypeptide(L)'
;MAVSDTQMLANIALERAVIRHAFPGNDVSAALAETVWATLSDKLLYFPESLAVWAYAQRLQEESSSFPSWGEIISAQVLLPYADYLRHAAVASFVSIEQVTRACRTLRDLSQRRMMQNQATRLSQAACDMSLPLSTVLDTAADVANVAVSEGSSDGTDRFVFDGKHNTGVQELTKWLIDPKRVPSVLRTGLTDFDEACGGFPDTGVVLLGATTSSGKSVMAKQIGLNMVRSYMGMRVSVVTLEMSREQEFTRTMSNLAEIDGQQLARNNLTDDERAYLEQVALEFANECGKNNSAIDVWSPDEDDVGIDACLRHFKATGARVGMIDYTGLLAGEAGAETQAISLSMIVRKAKVFSKRTNKLIVLLVQVDDKSHALRYAQAMREYADVLAVWFPNEAEKLLGQWMVYIKKNRHSVIGKFPTTWDMKYSKVVASGKYRPGDVSEELLAGGESDAAEDEDSKKSSSARAARVSNAGAYSGAKGAK
;
A
#
# COMPACT_ATOMS: atom_id res chain seq x y z
N MET A 1 -4.42 -46.97 -2.40
CA MET A 1 -4.86 -45.70 -2.97
C MET A 1 -4.29 -44.59 -2.08
N ALA A 2 -3.37 -43.81 -2.56
CA ALA A 2 -2.89 -42.65 -1.82
C ALA A 2 -4.05 -41.66 -1.72
N VAL A 3 -4.46 -41.32 -0.50
CA VAL A 3 -5.37 -40.20 -0.25
C VAL A 3 -4.71 -38.96 -0.83
N SER A 4 -5.38 -38.22 -1.72
CA SER A 4 -4.77 -37.01 -2.27
C SER A 4 -4.43 -36.07 -1.13
N ASP A 5 -3.28 -35.43 -1.17
CA ASP A 5 -2.81 -34.51 -0.11
C ASP A 5 -3.86 -33.44 0.25
N THR A 6 -4.72 -33.09 -0.69
CA THR A 6 -5.82 -32.14 -0.49
C THR A 6 -6.93 -32.71 0.43
N GLN A 7 -7.18 -34.02 0.44
CA GLN A 7 -8.13 -34.64 1.36
C GLN A 7 -7.67 -34.62 2.82
N MET A 8 -6.36 -34.56 3.07
CA MET A 8 -5.83 -34.41 4.42
C MET A 8 -6.13 -33.02 5.03
N LEU A 9 -6.40 -32.03 4.19
CA LEU A 9 -6.75 -30.66 4.61
C LEU A 9 -8.25 -30.41 4.69
N ALA A 10 -9.05 -31.44 4.76
CA ALA A 10 -10.51 -31.39 4.84
C ALA A 10 -11.04 -32.19 6.05
N ASN A 11 -12.06 -31.70 6.70
CA ASN A 11 -12.66 -32.33 7.86
C ASN A 11 -14.18 -32.27 7.79
N ILE A 12 -14.81 -33.31 7.20
CA ILE A 12 -16.25 -33.38 7.01
C ILE A 12 -17.04 -33.40 8.33
N ALA A 13 -16.48 -34.01 9.38
CA ALA A 13 -17.13 -34.05 10.68
C ALA A 13 -17.20 -32.66 11.31
N LEU A 14 -16.12 -31.85 11.13
CA LEU A 14 -16.09 -30.49 11.60
C LEU A 14 -17.04 -29.58 10.81
N GLU A 15 -17.09 -29.73 9.48
CA GLU A 15 -18.05 -28.99 8.65
C GLU A 15 -19.50 -29.30 9.01
N ARG A 16 -19.82 -30.58 9.17
CA ARG A 16 -21.16 -31.02 9.63
C ARG A 16 -21.54 -30.41 10.97
N ALA A 17 -20.61 -30.42 11.94
CA ALA A 17 -20.84 -29.86 13.26
C ALA A 17 -21.06 -28.34 13.20
N VAL A 18 -20.26 -27.60 12.44
CA VAL A 18 -20.42 -26.15 12.31
C VAL A 18 -21.73 -25.82 11.59
N ILE A 19 -22.03 -26.47 10.47
CA ILE A 19 -23.28 -26.25 9.73
C ILE A 19 -24.51 -26.59 10.60
N ARG A 20 -24.49 -27.68 11.36
CA ARG A 20 -25.63 -28.01 12.29
C ARG A 20 -25.93 -26.85 13.24
N HIS A 21 -24.89 -26.17 13.74
CA HIS A 21 -25.04 -25.09 14.70
C HIS A 21 -25.39 -23.73 14.06
N ALA A 22 -25.48 -23.64 12.73
CA ALA A 22 -26.06 -22.48 12.05
C ALA A 22 -27.62 -22.41 12.20
N PHE A 23 -28.26 -23.50 12.63
CA PHE A 23 -29.70 -23.58 12.65
C PHE A 23 -30.23 -23.67 14.10
N PRO A 24 -30.91 -22.61 14.60
CA PRO A 24 -31.43 -22.58 15.95
C PRO A 24 -32.50 -23.66 16.13
N GLY A 25 -32.63 -24.19 17.34
CA GLY A 25 -33.60 -25.24 17.72
C GLY A 25 -33.49 -25.57 19.19
N ASN A 26 -34.10 -26.72 19.60
CA ASN A 26 -34.10 -27.09 21.00
C ASN A 26 -32.71 -27.37 21.60
N ASP A 27 -31.76 -27.75 20.78
CA ASP A 27 -30.38 -28.14 21.12
C ASP A 27 -29.33 -27.10 20.69
N VAL A 28 -29.71 -26.08 19.93
CA VAL A 28 -28.83 -25.02 19.45
C VAL A 28 -29.41 -23.64 19.79
N SER A 29 -28.73 -22.90 20.65
CA SER A 29 -29.15 -21.55 21.02
C SER A 29 -29.03 -20.57 19.86
N ALA A 30 -29.87 -19.53 19.86
CA ALA A 30 -29.80 -18.46 18.88
C ALA A 30 -28.39 -17.79 18.81
N ALA A 31 -27.72 -17.60 19.95
CA ALA A 31 -26.40 -17.03 20.03
C ALA A 31 -25.30 -17.90 19.35
N LEU A 32 -25.45 -19.25 19.42
CA LEU A 32 -24.56 -20.15 18.68
C LEU A 32 -24.78 -20.03 17.17
N ALA A 33 -26.06 -20.01 16.74
CA ALA A 33 -26.39 -19.84 15.33
C ALA A 33 -25.91 -18.52 14.79
N GLU A 34 -26.14 -17.41 15.48
CA GLU A 34 -25.61 -16.07 15.11
C GLU A 34 -24.08 -16.08 14.95
N THR A 35 -23.36 -16.75 15.85
CA THR A 35 -21.92 -16.89 15.77
C THR A 35 -21.48 -17.62 14.50
N VAL A 36 -22.17 -18.70 14.12
CA VAL A 36 -21.86 -19.42 12.87
C VAL A 36 -22.17 -18.54 11.65
N TRP A 37 -23.33 -17.91 11.60
CA TRP A 37 -23.70 -17.04 10.49
C TRP A 37 -22.77 -15.84 10.31
N ALA A 38 -22.22 -15.32 11.40
CA ALA A 38 -21.24 -14.23 11.37
C ALA A 38 -19.85 -14.67 10.87
N THR A 39 -19.50 -15.97 11.00
CA THR A 39 -18.13 -16.44 10.77
C THR A 39 -17.98 -17.43 9.62
N LEU A 40 -19.02 -18.17 9.26
CA LEU A 40 -18.99 -19.18 8.22
C LEU A 40 -19.25 -18.56 6.83
N SER A 41 -18.42 -18.90 5.86
CA SER A 41 -18.65 -18.60 4.45
C SER A 41 -18.44 -19.86 3.61
N ASP A 42 -18.99 -19.87 2.39
CA ASP A 42 -18.79 -20.92 1.41
C ASP A 42 -17.32 -21.27 1.16
N LYS A 43 -16.43 -20.26 1.21
CA LYS A 43 -14.97 -20.43 1.04
C LYS A 43 -14.33 -21.31 2.11
N LEU A 44 -14.93 -21.42 3.29
CA LEU A 44 -14.41 -22.24 4.38
C LEU A 44 -14.78 -23.72 4.23
N LEU A 45 -15.81 -24.01 3.46
CA LEU A 45 -16.33 -25.35 3.23
C LEU A 45 -15.59 -26.02 2.05
N TYR A 46 -15.45 -27.34 2.14
CA TYR A 46 -14.75 -28.12 1.13
C TYR A 46 -15.68 -29.18 0.48
N PHE A 47 -16.54 -29.80 1.28
CA PHE A 47 -17.37 -30.89 0.78
C PHE A 47 -18.61 -30.37 0.03
N PRO A 48 -18.92 -30.94 -1.15
CA PRO A 48 -20.06 -30.52 -1.95
C PRO A 48 -21.39 -30.54 -1.17
N GLU A 49 -21.55 -31.50 -0.25
CA GLU A 49 -22.71 -31.63 0.60
C GLU A 49 -22.82 -30.44 1.56
N SER A 50 -21.70 -30.05 2.18
CA SER A 50 -21.62 -28.89 3.07
C SER A 50 -21.99 -27.60 2.32
N LEU A 51 -21.42 -27.44 1.13
CA LEU A 51 -21.70 -26.28 0.26
C LEU A 51 -23.15 -26.21 -0.18
N ALA A 52 -23.76 -27.35 -0.55
CA ALA A 52 -25.15 -27.40 -0.99
C ALA A 52 -26.12 -27.03 0.16
N VAL A 53 -25.90 -27.58 1.36
CA VAL A 53 -26.71 -27.25 2.54
C VAL A 53 -26.57 -25.79 2.92
N TRP A 54 -25.33 -25.24 2.91
CA TRP A 54 -25.08 -23.87 3.24
C TRP A 54 -25.68 -22.88 2.23
N ALA A 55 -25.50 -23.13 0.94
CA ALA A 55 -26.09 -22.30 -0.13
C ALA A 55 -27.65 -22.30 -0.06
N TYR A 56 -28.25 -23.42 0.26
CA TYR A 56 -29.71 -23.48 0.46
C TYR A 56 -30.14 -22.66 1.68
N ALA A 57 -29.42 -22.78 2.79
CA ALA A 57 -29.68 -21.99 3.99
C ALA A 57 -29.59 -20.48 3.77
N GLN A 58 -28.57 -20.05 3.05
CA GLN A 58 -28.38 -18.63 2.69
C GLN A 58 -29.58 -18.11 1.88
N ARG A 59 -30.05 -18.87 0.90
CA ARG A 59 -31.23 -18.50 0.11
C ARG A 59 -32.48 -18.35 0.99
N LEU A 60 -32.74 -19.30 1.90
CA LEU A 60 -33.88 -19.20 2.82
C LEU A 60 -33.77 -17.97 3.73
N GLN A 61 -32.56 -17.63 4.21
CA GLN A 61 -32.35 -16.44 5.02
C GLN A 61 -32.64 -15.16 4.24
N GLU A 62 -32.21 -15.10 2.98
CA GLU A 62 -32.48 -13.95 2.09
C GLU A 62 -33.99 -13.77 1.84
N GLU A 63 -34.72 -14.87 1.66
CA GLU A 63 -36.18 -14.87 1.42
C GLU A 63 -36.98 -14.49 2.65
N SER A 64 -36.60 -14.96 3.84
CA SER A 64 -37.36 -14.80 5.09
C SER A 64 -36.84 -13.71 6.03
N SER A 65 -35.62 -13.17 5.80
CA SER A 65 -34.90 -12.27 6.70
C SER A 65 -34.69 -12.82 8.13
N SER A 66 -34.79 -14.16 8.29
CA SER A 66 -34.61 -14.88 9.56
C SER A 66 -33.73 -16.10 9.34
N PHE A 67 -33.09 -16.58 10.40
CA PHE A 67 -32.33 -17.83 10.31
C PHE A 67 -33.27 -19.03 10.13
N PRO A 68 -33.04 -19.86 9.11
CA PRO A 68 -33.81 -21.05 8.91
C PRO A 68 -33.66 -22.04 10.09
N SER A 69 -34.70 -22.74 10.42
CA SER A 69 -34.68 -23.81 11.43
C SER A 69 -34.05 -25.07 10.87
N TRP A 70 -33.52 -25.94 11.75
CA TRP A 70 -33.05 -27.26 11.34
C TRP A 70 -34.15 -28.11 10.69
N GLY A 71 -35.42 -27.96 11.15
CA GLY A 71 -36.57 -28.64 10.56
C GLY A 71 -36.82 -28.29 9.10
N GLU A 72 -36.67 -27.01 8.74
CA GLU A 72 -36.80 -26.54 7.35
C GLU A 72 -35.68 -27.11 6.47
N ILE A 73 -34.45 -27.21 6.98
CA ILE A 73 -33.33 -27.79 6.24
C ILE A 73 -33.53 -29.29 5.97
N ILE A 74 -33.87 -30.07 6.98
CA ILE A 74 -34.02 -31.54 6.81
C ILE A 74 -35.27 -31.95 6.00
N SER A 75 -36.30 -31.10 5.95
CA SER A 75 -37.51 -31.35 5.17
C SER A 75 -37.40 -30.87 3.71
N ALA A 76 -36.34 -30.20 3.34
CA ALA A 76 -36.15 -29.62 2.01
C ALA A 76 -35.96 -30.71 0.95
N GLN A 77 -36.88 -30.81 -0.03
CA GLN A 77 -36.81 -31.82 -1.11
C GLN A 77 -35.52 -31.67 -1.94
N VAL A 78 -35.03 -30.46 -2.12
CA VAL A 78 -33.79 -30.19 -2.87
C VAL A 78 -32.55 -30.77 -2.19
N LEU A 79 -32.60 -31.03 -0.88
CA LEU A 79 -31.50 -31.60 -0.10
C LEU A 79 -31.60 -33.11 0.08
N LEU A 80 -32.63 -33.78 -0.48
CA LEU A 80 -32.77 -35.24 -0.43
C LEU A 80 -31.52 -36.01 -0.88
N PRO A 81 -30.76 -35.59 -1.91
CA PRO A 81 -29.50 -36.25 -2.27
C PRO A 81 -28.46 -36.29 -1.15
N TYR A 82 -28.58 -35.39 -0.18
CA TYR A 82 -27.66 -35.24 0.96
C TYR A 82 -28.23 -35.73 2.29
N ALA A 83 -29.29 -36.58 2.26
CA ALA A 83 -29.95 -37.06 3.45
C ALA A 83 -29.01 -37.77 4.45
N ASP A 84 -28.04 -38.53 3.96
CA ASP A 84 -27.00 -39.15 4.80
C ASP A 84 -26.10 -38.13 5.49
N TYR A 85 -25.71 -37.09 4.78
CA TYR A 85 -24.95 -35.99 5.35
C TYR A 85 -25.73 -35.29 6.47
N LEU A 86 -27.01 -34.98 6.23
CA LEU A 86 -27.88 -34.32 7.21
C LEU A 86 -28.13 -35.18 8.45
N ARG A 87 -28.29 -36.50 8.28
CA ARG A 87 -28.41 -37.43 9.42
C ARG A 87 -27.16 -37.43 10.31
N HIS A 88 -25.98 -37.43 9.71
CA HIS A 88 -24.73 -37.36 10.47
C HIS A 88 -24.50 -35.98 11.08
N ALA A 89 -24.92 -34.88 10.44
CA ALA A 89 -24.84 -33.55 11.00
C ALA A 89 -25.77 -33.39 12.23
N ALA A 90 -26.93 -34.01 12.24
CA ALA A 90 -27.87 -33.93 13.35
C ALA A 90 -27.33 -34.44 14.71
N VAL A 91 -26.33 -35.29 14.71
CA VAL A 91 -25.71 -35.86 15.93
C VAL A 91 -24.55 -35.03 16.45
N ALA A 92 -24.07 -34.06 15.66
CA ALA A 92 -22.95 -33.23 16.05
C ALA A 92 -23.38 -32.14 17.04
N SER A 93 -22.67 -32.01 18.16
CA SER A 93 -22.98 -31.00 19.17
C SER A 93 -21.75 -30.21 19.63
N PHE A 94 -21.90 -28.88 19.68
CA PHE A 94 -21.03 -27.99 20.45
C PHE A 94 -21.82 -27.44 21.63
N VAL A 95 -21.20 -27.34 22.78
CA VAL A 95 -21.85 -26.88 24.02
C VAL A 95 -21.59 -25.42 24.35
N SER A 96 -20.67 -24.76 23.62
CA SER A 96 -20.32 -23.37 23.89
C SER A 96 -19.95 -22.60 22.63
N ILE A 97 -20.13 -21.27 22.70
CA ILE A 97 -19.69 -20.32 21.67
C ILE A 97 -18.18 -20.45 21.39
N GLU A 98 -17.39 -20.70 22.45
CA GLU A 98 -15.94 -20.86 22.31
C GLU A 98 -15.58 -22.08 21.45
N GLN A 99 -16.30 -23.20 21.61
CA GLN A 99 -16.09 -24.39 20.78
C GLN A 99 -16.45 -24.16 19.32
N VAL A 100 -17.57 -23.49 19.05
CA VAL A 100 -17.99 -23.10 17.70
C VAL A 100 -16.95 -22.17 17.06
N THR A 101 -16.51 -21.14 17.80
CA THR A 101 -15.49 -20.20 17.31
C THR A 101 -14.17 -20.92 17.00
N ARG A 102 -13.75 -21.86 17.86
CA ARG A 102 -12.55 -22.68 17.61
C ARG A 102 -12.72 -23.55 16.36
N ALA A 103 -13.88 -24.15 16.18
CA ALA A 103 -14.20 -24.96 15.00
C ALA A 103 -14.15 -24.13 13.71
N CYS A 104 -14.75 -22.96 13.69
CA CYS A 104 -14.70 -22.03 12.55
C CYS A 104 -13.26 -21.57 12.25
N ARG A 105 -12.45 -21.31 13.27
CA ARG A 105 -11.00 -20.99 13.08
C ARG A 105 -10.25 -22.17 12.45
N THR A 106 -10.54 -23.39 12.88
CA THR A 106 -9.93 -24.60 12.29
C THR A 106 -10.33 -24.77 10.83
N LEU A 107 -11.60 -24.54 10.47
CA LEU A 107 -12.06 -24.59 9.08
C LEU A 107 -11.36 -23.51 8.23
N ARG A 108 -11.16 -22.31 8.78
CA ARG A 108 -10.41 -21.23 8.13
C ARG A 108 -8.96 -21.62 7.88
N ASP A 109 -8.26 -22.17 8.89
CA ASP A 109 -6.88 -22.65 8.74
C ASP A 109 -6.78 -23.74 7.64
N LEU A 110 -7.71 -24.69 7.64
CA LEU A 110 -7.78 -25.72 6.60
C LEU A 110 -8.03 -25.14 5.21
N SER A 111 -8.93 -24.17 5.09
CA SER A 111 -9.20 -23.46 3.83
C SER A 111 -7.97 -22.72 3.31
N GLN A 112 -7.27 -21.99 4.17
CA GLN A 112 -6.03 -21.29 3.83
C GLN A 112 -4.95 -22.26 3.36
N ARG A 113 -4.80 -23.40 4.04
CA ARG A 113 -3.82 -24.42 3.64
C ARG A 113 -4.13 -25.02 2.28
N ARG A 114 -5.44 -25.33 1.99
CA ARG A 114 -5.87 -25.79 0.67
C ARG A 114 -5.55 -24.77 -0.42
N MET A 115 -5.83 -23.51 -0.16
CA MET A 115 -5.53 -22.44 -1.10
C MET A 115 -4.03 -22.31 -1.35
N MET A 116 -3.20 -22.34 -0.30
CA MET A 116 -1.73 -22.33 -0.44
C MET A 116 -1.23 -23.52 -1.26
N GLN A 117 -1.77 -24.72 -1.02
CA GLN A 117 -1.43 -25.91 -1.79
C GLN A 117 -1.80 -25.76 -3.26
N ASN A 118 -2.98 -25.25 -3.56
CA ASN A 118 -3.41 -25.00 -4.95
C ASN A 118 -2.50 -23.95 -5.63
N GLN A 119 -2.13 -22.88 -4.93
CA GLN A 119 -1.21 -21.88 -5.47
C GLN A 119 0.20 -22.42 -5.67
N ALA A 120 0.72 -23.22 -4.73
CA ALA A 120 2.01 -23.90 -4.89
C ALA A 120 2.00 -24.84 -6.10
N THR A 121 0.90 -25.56 -6.34
CA THR A 121 0.74 -26.41 -7.52
C THR A 121 0.76 -25.58 -8.81
N ARG A 122 0.04 -24.46 -8.86
CA ARG A 122 0.05 -23.54 -10.00
C ARG A 122 1.44 -22.98 -10.28
N LEU A 123 2.17 -22.56 -9.23
CA LEU A 123 3.55 -22.08 -9.36
C LEU A 123 4.48 -23.18 -9.89
N SER A 124 4.34 -24.40 -9.35
CA SER A 124 5.13 -25.55 -9.81
C SER A 124 4.87 -25.87 -11.28
N GLN A 125 3.61 -25.83 -11.72
CA GLN A 125 3.24 -26.02 -13.13
C GLN A 125 3.81 -24.91 -14.01
N ALA A 126 3.68 -23.65 -13.62
CA ALA A 126 4.25 -22.52 -14.36
C ALA A 126 5.78 -22.59 -14.45
N ALA A 127 6.45 -23.00 -13.37
CA ALA A 127 7.91 -23.13 -13.35
C ALA A 127 8.43 -24.29 -14.23
N CYS A 128 7.61 -25.33 -14.46
CA CYS A 128 7.95 -26.44 -15.33
C CYS A 128 7.58 -26.21 -16.81
N ASP A 129 6.79 -25.18 -17.10
CA ASP A 129 6.35 -24.86 -18.47
C ASP A 129 7.39 -23.95 -19.14
N MET A 130 8.28 -24.57 -19.92
CA MET A 130 9.33 -23.87 -20.66
C MET A 130 8.80 -22.96 -21.80
N SER A 131 7.49 -22.98 -22.10
CA SER A 131 6.88 -22.08 -23.06
C SER A 131 6.54 -20.70 -22.47
N LEU A 132 6.49 -20.59 -21.14
CA LEU A 132 6.20 -19.34 -20.44
C LEU A 132 7.46 -18.50 -20.24
N PRO A 133 7.40 -17.18 -20.47
CA PRO A 133 8.48 -16.27 -20.09
C PRO A 133 8.74 -16.31 -18.58
N LEU A 134 10.01 -16.17 -18.18
CA LEU A 134 10.39 -16.16 -16.76
C LEU A 134 9.66 -15.07 -15.95
N SER A 135 9.38 -13.92 -16.57
CA SER A 135 8.57 -12.85 -15.96
C SER A 135 7.19 -13.34 -15.51
N THR A 136 6.50 -14.13 -16.33
CA THR A 136 5.19 -14.72 -16.00
C THR A 136 5.28 -15.70 -14.81
N VAL A 137 6.37 -16.46 -14.72
CA VAL A 137 6.61 -17.35 -13.58
C VAL A 137 6.83 -16.53 -12.29
N LEU A 138 7.61 -15.45 -12.38
CA LEU A 138 7.87 -14.55 -11.26
C LEU A 138 6.58 -13.82 -10.81
N ASP A 139 5.73 -13.41 -11.74
CA ASP A 139 4.43 -12.81 -11.42
C ASP A 139 3.52 -13.83 -10.72
N THR A 140 3.48 -15.06 -11.19
CA THR A 140 2.75 -16.15 -10.52
C THR A 140 3.27 -16.39 -9.09
N ALA A 141 4.60 -16.35 -8.88
CA ALA A 141 5.19 -16.48 -7.55
C ALA A 141 4.80 -15.31 -6.62
N ALA A 142 4.77 -14.09 -7.16
CA ALA A 142 4.33 -12.92 -6.43
C ALA A 142 2.85 -12.99 -6.04
N ASP A 143 1.99 -13.47 -6.94
CA ASP A 143 0.57 -13.68 -6.67
C ASP A 143 0.35 -14.73 -5.57
N VAL A 144 1.08 -15.84 -5.60
CA VAL A 144 1.07 -16.85 -4.53
C VAL A 144 1.43 -16.23 -3.18
N ALA A 145 2.46 -15.40 -3.13
CA ALA A 145 2.88 -14.71 -1.92
C ALA A 145 1.83 -13.68 -1.45
N ASN A 146 1.17 -12.97 -2.37
CA ASN A 146 0.15 -11.98 -2.06
C ASN A 146 -1.15 -12.60 -1.53
N VAL A 147 -1.59 -13.71 -2.11
CA VAL A 147 -2.77 -14.45 -1.65
C VAL A 147 -2.56 -14.96 -0.21
N ALA A 148 -1.38 -15.48 0.10
CA ALA A 148 -1.04 -15.94 1.45
C ALA A 148 -1.15 -14.84 2.52
N VAL A 149 -0.93 -13.57 2.14
CA VAL A 149 -1.01 -12.42 3.05
C VAL A 149 -2.40 -11.81 3.11
N SER A 150 -3.16 -11.80 1.99
CA SER A 150 -4.45 -11.11 1.93
C SER A 150 -5.57 -11.84 2.65
N GLU A 151 -5.53 -13.16 2.77
CA GLU A 151 -6.57 -13.93 3.45
C GLU A 151 -6.27 -14.27 4.92
N GLY A 152 -5.02 -14.03 5.37
CA GLY A 152 -4.68 -14.14 6.80
C GLY A 152 -5.30 -13.04 7.67
N SER A 153 -5.84 -11.97 7.06
CA SER A 153 -6.36 -10.80 7.76
C SER A 153 -7.89 -10.63 7.74
N SER A 154 -8.66 -11.55 7.17
CA SER A 154 -10.13 -11.39 7.05
C SER A 154 -10.92 -11.91 8.25
N ASP A 155 -10.44 -11.71 9.48
CA ASP A 155 -11.11 -12.17 10.71
C ASP A 155 -12.19 -11.19 11.22
N GLY A 156 -12.81 -10.40 10.35
CA GLY A 156 -13.78 -9.38 10.76
C GLY A 156 -13.13 -8.17 11.44
N THR A 157 -11.80 -8.15 11.54
CA THR A 157 -11.01 -7.09 12.19
C THR A 157 -10.87 -5.84 11.34
N ASP A 158 -11.23 -5.91 10.04
CA ASP A 158 -11.15 -4.76 9.13
C ASP A 158 -12.31 -3.75 9.30
N ARG A 159 -13.25 -4.04 10.18
CA ARG A 159 -14.39 -3.16 10.46
C ARG A 159 -14.69 -3.08 11.95
N PHE A 160 -15.23 -1.95 12.37
CA PHE A 160 -15.82 -1.78 13.68
C PHE A 160 -17.25 -1.26 13.53
N VAL A 161 -18.12 -1.61 14.49
CA VAL A 161 -19.54 -1.24 14.46
C VAL A 161 -19.97 -0.73 15.83
N PHE A 162 -20.58 0.45 15.86
CA PHE A 162 -21.21 1.04 17.05
C PHE A 162 -22.74 0.90 16.95
N ASP A 163 -23.30 -0.30 17.15
CA ASP A 163 -24.74 -0.57 17.05
C ASP A 163 -25.39 -0.99 18.37
N GLY A 164 -24.63 -0.97 19.45
CA GLY A 164 -25.09 -1.37 20.79
C GLY A 164 -25.30 -2.88 20.97
N LYS A 165 -25.33 -3.64 19.88
CA LYS A 165 -25.54 -5.11 19.86
C LYS A 165 -24.24 -5.86 19.54
N HIS A 166 -23.40 -5.30 18.68
CA HIS A 166 -22.17 -5.91 18.19
C HIS A 166 -20.97 -5.04 18.54
N ASN A 167 -20.23 -5.41 19.56
CA ASN A 167 -18.98 -4.73 19.93
C ASN A 167 -17.79 -5.25 19.10
N THR A 168 -18.03 -5.74 17.88
CA THR A 168 -16.99 -6.31 17.03
C THR A 168 -15.96 -5.26 16.67
N GLY A 169 -14.74 -5.51 17.03
CA GLY A 169 -13.61 -4.61 16.77
C GLY A 169 -13.52 -3.36 17.68
N VAL A 170 -14.62 -2.89 18.28
CA VAL A 170 -14.62 -1.65 19.09
C VAL A 170 -13.77 -1.79 20.34
N GLN A 171 -13.95 -2.88 21.10
CA GLN A 171 -13.19 -3.11 22.34
C GLN A 171 -11.71 -3.32 22.04
N GLU A 172 -11.39 -4.04 20.97
CA GLU A 172 -10.02 -4.30 20.54
C GLU A 172 -9.33 -3.00 20.10
N LEU A 173 -9.99 -2.20 19.25
CA LEU A 173 -9.48 -0.91 18.81
C LEU A 173 -9.38 0.10 19.97
N THR A 174 -10.32 0.06 20.92
CA THR A 174 -10.23 0.91 22.12
C THR A 174 -9.01 0.51 22.96
N LYS A 175 -8.79 -0.78 23.22
CA LYS A 175 -7.59 -1.26 23.95
C LYS A 175 -6.30 -0.84 23.23
N TRP A 176 -6.28 -0.99 21.90
CA TRP A 176 -5.14 -0.54 21.09
C TRP A 176 -4.94 0.97 21.18
N LEU A 177 -6.02 1.76 21.17
CA LEU A 177 -5.93 3.22 21.20
C LEU A 177 -5.38 3.75 22.54
N ILE A 178 -5.78 3.14 23.66
CA ILE A 178 -5.37 3.56 25.00
C ILE A 178 -4.09 2.87 25.51
N ASP A 179 -3.49 1.96 24.73
CA ASP A 179 -2.26 1.27 25.14
C ASP A 179 -1.10 2.29 25.27
N PRO A 180 -0.56 2.50 26.49
CA PRO A 180 0.54 3.43 26.70
C PRO A 180 1.85 3.00 26.02
N LYS A 181 1.95 1.74 25.59
CA LYS A 181 3.08 1.21 24.81
C LYS A 181 2.89 1.33 23.30
N ARG A 182 1.75 1.84 22.87
CA ARG A 182 1.46 2.02 21.45
C ARG A 182 2.49 2.96 20.82
N VAL A 183 3.13 2.50 19.75
CA VAL A 183 3.96 3.36 18.92
C VAL A 183 3.06 4.41 18.24
N PRO A 184 3.39 5.69 18.31
CA PRO A 184 2.63 6.73 17.62
C PRO A 184 2.44 6.39 16.13
N SER A 185 1.26 6.71 15.58
CA SER A 185 0.94 6.49 14.16
C SER A 185 1.64 7.50 13.24
N VAL A 186 2.79 8.01 13.67
CA VAL A 186 3.62 8.98 12.94
C VAL A 186 5.11 8.62 13.05
N LEU A 187 5.84 8.86 11.98
CA LEU A 187 7.28 8.69 11.89
C LEU A 187 7.94 10.06 11.78
N ARG A 188 8.79 10.39 12.74
CA ARG A 188 9.57 11.62 12.70
C ARG A 188 10.54 11.59 11.53
N THR A 189 10.60 12.70 10.80
CA THR A 189 11.48 12.88 9.64
C THR A 189 12.89 13.28 10.05
N GLY A 190 13.07 13.75 11.29
CA GLY A 190 14.28 14.39 11.78
C GLY A 190 14.45 15.85 11.30
N LEU A 191 13.45 16.38 10.60
CA LEU A 191 13.34 17.81 10.31
C LEU A 191 12.55 18.45 11.46
N THR A 192 13.26 18.95 12.46
CA THR A 192 12.72 19.28 13.80
C THR A 192 11.48 20.15 13.74
N ASP A 193 11.52 21.27 13.01
CA ASP A 193 10.40 22.20 12.97
C ASP A 193 9.15 21.61 12.29
N PHE A 194 9.35 20.73 11.31
CA PHE A 194 8.26 20.00 10.69
C PHE A 194 7.68 18.95 11.64
N ASP A 195 8.54 18.20 12.31
CA ASP A 195 8.13 17.15 13.25
C ASP A 195 7.41 17.72 14.48
N GLU A 196 7.81 18.90 14.97
CA GLU A 196 7.14 19.58 16.07
C GLU A 196 5.74 20.06 15.69
N ALA A 197 5.59 20.58 14.48
CA ALA A 197 4.30 21.11 14.01
C ALA A 197 3.33 20.01 13.54
N CYS A 198 3.83 19.01 12.82
CA CYS A 198 3.04 18.00 12.14
C CYS A 198 3.13 16.60 12.75
N GLY A 199 4.02 16.40 13.73
CA GLY A 199 4.31 15.10 14.31
C GLY A 199 5.24 14.22 13.46
N GLY A 200 5.42 14.54 12.17
CA GLY A 200 6.15 13.78 11.18
C GLY A 200 5.28 13.24 10.04
N PHE A 201 5.74 12.19 9.37
CA PHE A 201 4.96 11.49 8.36
C PHE A 201 4.04 10.44 9.00
N PRO A 202 2.91 10.08 8.35
CA PRO A 202 2.10 8.96 8.83
C PRO A 202 2.92 7.67 8.81
N ASP A 203 2.69 6.79 9.76
CA ASP A 203 3.34 5.48 9.81
C ASP A 203 2.87 4.54 8.69
N THR A 204 1.71 4.83 8.11
CA THR A 204 1.09 4.11 6.99
C THR A 204 0.46 5.13 6.05
N GLY A 205 0.78 5.06 4.78
CA GLY A 205 0.23 6.00 3.80
C GLY A 205 1.17 6.23 2.62
N VAL A 206 0.86 7.27 1.85
CA VAL A 206 1.67 7.74 0.73
C VAL A 206 2.05 9.20 0.95
N VAL A 207 3.35 9.47 0.91
CA VAL A 207 3.93 10.81 0.93
C VAL A 207 4.47 11.14 -0.45
N LEU A 208 4.11 12.29 -0.98
CA LEU A 208 4.71 12.84 -2.19
C LEU A 208 5.71 13.94 -1.81
N LEU A 209 6.95 13.81 -2.26
CA LEU A 209 7.99 14.83 -2.17
C LEU A 209 8.23 15.41 -3.56
N GLY A 210 7.75 16.64 -3.78
CA GLY A 210 7.79 17.30 -5.06
C GLY A 210 8.80 18.45 -5.11
N ALA A 211 9.63 18.50 -6.15
CA ALA A 211 10.51 19.64 -6.36
C ALA A 211 10.82 19.83 -7.85
N THR A 212 11.23 21.05 -8.17
CA THR A 212 11.80 21.38 -9.48
C THR A 212 13.09 20.61 -9.74
N THR A 213 13.53 20.57 -10.99
CA THR A 213 14.76 19.87 -11.36
C THR A 213 15.97 20.43 -10.59
N SER A 214 16.87 19.55 -10.19
CA SER A 214 18.11 19.92 -9.46
C SER A 214 17.87 20.68 -8.14
N SER A 215 16.72 20.51 -7.50
CA SER A 215 16.36 21.14 -6.22
C SER A 215 16.43 20.18 -5.04
N GLY A 216 17.23 19.10 -5.13
CA GLY A 216 17.59 18.26 -4.00
C GLY A 216 16.54 17.24 -3.54
N LYS A 217 15.62 16.78 -4.41
CA LYS A 217 14.62 15.73 -4.05
C LYS A 217 15.26 14.53 -3.39
N SER A 218 16.24 13.92 -4.06
CA SER A 218 17.01 12.76 -3.59
C SER A 218 17.71 13.04 -2.27
N VAL A 219 18.27 14.26 -2.10
CA VAL A 219 18.93 14.68 -0.86
C VAL A 219 17.95 14.71 0.31
N MET A 220 16.75 15.28 0.10
CA MET A 220 15.70 15.32 1.13
C MET A 220 15.26 13.92 1.55
N ALA A 221 14.94 13.06 0.58
CA ALA A 221 14.48 11.70 0.87
C ALA A 221 15.56 10.90 1.61
N LYS A 222 16.82 11.01 1.15
CA LYS A 222 17.96 10.37 1.80
C LYS A 222 18.15 10.85 3.23
N GLN A 223 18.14 12.17 3.46
CA GLN A 223 18.27 12.73 4.81
C GLN A 223 17.18 12.21 5.74
N ILE A 224 15.93 12.18 5.29
CA ILE A 224 14.82 11.64 6.06
C ILE A 224 15.05 10.15 6.34
N GLY A 225 15.49 9.37 5.35
CA GLY A 225 15.79 7.94 5.52
C GLY A 225 16.90 7.70 6.56
N LEU A 226 18.00 8.43 6.48
CA LEU A 226 19.11 8.37 7.44
C LEU A 226 18.67 8.77 8.84
N ASN A 227 17.88 9.82 8.97
CA ASN A 227 17.33 10.25 10.26
C ASN A 227 16.45 9.16 10.88
N MET A 228 15.59 8.53 10.07
CA MET A 228 14.69 7.47 10.55
C MET A 228 15.44 6.25 11.05
N VAL A 229 16.46 5.74 10.33
CA VAL A 229 17.21 4.56 10.77
C VAL A 229 18.04 4.82 12.05
N ARG A 230 18.40 6.08 12.30
CA ARG A 230 19.06 6.49 13.55
C ARG A 230 18.08 6.66 14.72
N SER A 231 16.89 7.15 14.43
CA SER A 231 15.91 7.55 15.46
C SER A 231 15.06 6.38 15.96
N TYR A 232 14.90 5.31 15.18
CA TYR A 232 13.99 4.22 15.51
C TYR A 232 14.69 2.87 15.52
N MET A 233 14.54 2.14 16.61
CA MET A 233 14.98 0.74 16.67
C MET A 233 14.14 -0.14 15.71
N GLY A 234 14.80 -1.05 15.02
CA GLY A 234 14.14 -1.95 14.06
C GLY A 234 13.67 -1.27 12.75
N MET A 235 14.05 0.00 12.53
CA MET A 235 13.65 0.72 11.32
C MET A 235 14.38 0.17 10.09
N ARG A 236 13.61 -0.19 9.07
CA ARG A 236 14.13 -0.58 7.77
C ARG A 236 13.61 0.39 6.72
N VAL A 237 14.51 1.12 6.09
CA VAL A 237 14.24 2.02 4.96
C VAL A 237 14.80 1.39 3.70
N SER A 238 13.99 1.28 2.65
CA SER A 238 14.45 0.82 1.34
C SER A 238 14.23 1.91 0.31
N VAL A 239 15.27 2.25 -0.43
CA VAL A 239 15.28 3.28 -1.46
C VAL A 239 15.49 2.61 -2.81
N VAL A 240 14.55 2.81 -3.72
CA VAL A 240 14.69 2.45 -5.13
C VAL A 240 15.12 3.70 -5.88
N THR A 241 16.32 3.69 -6.44
CA THR A 241 16.82 4.77 -7.28
C THR A 241 16.79 4.35 -8.74
N LEU A 242 16.04 5.12 -9.55
CA LEU A 242 15.89 4.87 -10.99
C LEU A 242 16.70 5.87 -11.82
N GLU A 243 17.19 6.94 -11.18
CA GLU A 243 17.96 8.00 -11.85
C GLU A 243 19.47 7.80 -11.69
N MET A 244 19.90 7.14 -10.61
CA MET A 244 21.32 7.09 -10.23
C MET A 244 21.81 5.65 -10.08
N SER A 245 23.09 5.44 -10.40
CA SER A 245 23.74 4.16 -10.11
C SER A 245 23.92 3.96 -8.60
N ARG A 246 24.08 2.70 -8.20
CA ARG A 246 24.36 2.30 -6.83
C ARG A 246 25.58 3.04 -6.25
N GLU A 247 26.63 3.18 -7.04
CA GLU A 247 27.89 3.85 -6.66
C GLU A 247 27.68 5.35 -6.43
N GLN A 248 26.88 6.00 -7.28
CA GLN A 248 26.54 7.43 -7.12
C GLN A 248 25.72 7.65 -5.85
N GLU A 249 24.74 6.77 -5.59
CA GLU A 249 23.94 6.82 -4.37
C GLU A 249 24.78 6.58 -3.11
N PHE A 250 25.70 5.61 -3.16
CA PHE A 250 26.64 5.35 -2.06
C PHE A 250 27.55 6.57 -1.82
N THR A 251 28.12 7.16 -2.88
CA THR A 251 28.95 8.35 -2.79
C THR A 251 28.21 9.51 -2.11
N ARG A 252 26.97 9.78 -2.49
CA ARG A 252 26.14 10.81 -1.84
C ARG A 252 25.83 10.47 -0.38
N THR A 253 25.60 9.20 -0.07
CA THR A 253 25.37 8.76 1.31
C THR A 253 26.60 8.98 2.16
N MET A 254 27.78 8.62 1.66
CA MET A 254 29.04 8.81 2.38
C MET A 254 29.41 10.29 2.51
N SER A 255 29.14 11.11 1.50
CA SER A 255 29.27 12.57 1.58
C SER A 255 28.43 13.17 2.72
N ASN A 256 27.19 12.69 2.88
CA ASN A 256 26.31 13.13 3.98
C ASN A 256 26.81 12.67 5.36
N LEU A 257 27.26 11.43 5.47
CA LEU A 257 27.66 10.84 6.75
C LEU A 257 29.03 11.38 7.23
N ALA A 258 30.00 11.52 6.33
CA ALA A 258 31.37 11.91 6.64
C ALA A 258 31.60 13.44 6.53
N GLU A 259 30.64 14.18 5.98
CA GLU A 259 30.81 15.62 5.66
C GLU A 259 32.04 15.91 4.78
N ILE A 260 32.31 15.02 3.82
CA ILE A 260 33.31 15.19 2.77
C ILE A 260 32.61 15.64 1.49
N ASP A 261 33.21 16.56 0.75
CA ASP A 261 32.68 17.08 -0.51
C ASP A 261 32.35 15.96 -1.49
N GLY A 262 31.08 15.88 -1.93
CA GLY A 262 30.62 14.85 -2.85
C GLY A 262 31.37 14.86 -4.20
N GLN A 263 31.86 16.01 -4.68
CA GLN A 263 32.67 16.08 -5.87
C GLN A 263 34.08 15.55 -5.64
N GLN A 264 34.65 15.79 -4.45
CA GLN A 264 35.93 15.25 -4.04
C GLN A 264 35.89 13.73 -3.99
N LEU A 265 34.83 13.17 -3.39
CA LEU A 265 34.58 11.71 -3.37
C LEU A 265 34.42 11.13 -4.79
N ALA A 266 33.59 11.77 -5.63
CA ALA A 266 33.30 11.30 -6.98
C ALA A 266 34.57 11.32 -7.88
N ARG A 267 35.50 12.25 -7.64
CA ARG A 267 36.78 12.35 -8.37
C ARG A 267 37.88 11.49 -7.75
N ASN A 268 37.63 10.78 -6.66
CA ASN A 268 38.62 10.05 -5.87
C ASN A 268 39.83 10.90 -5.44
N ASN A 269 39.60 12.20 -5.18
CA ASN A 269 40.60 13.16 -4.76
C ASN A 269 40.63 13.25 -3.23
N LEU A 270 41.13 12.21 -2.59
CA LEU A 270 41.17 12.05 -1.13
C LEU A 270 42.60 11.87 -0.66
N THR A 271 42.96 12.48 0.45
CA THR A 271 44.18 12.18 1.22
C THR A 271 44.05 10.81 1.90
N ASP A 272 45.17 10.26 2.35
CA ASP A 272 45.17 8.97 3.06
C ASP A 272 44.41 9.06 4.38
N ASP A 273 44.47 10.18 5.08
CA ASP A 273 43.71 10.43 6.31
C ASP A 273 42.21 10.50 6.04
N GLU A 274 41.79 11.15 4.95
CA GLU A 274 40.37 11.19 4.54
C GLU A 274 39.85 9.81 4.14
N ARG A 275 40.68 8.97 3.51
CA ARG A 275 40.31 7.57 3.17
C ARG A 275 40.08 6.75 4.45
N ALA A 276 41.02 6.82 5.40
CA ALA A 276 40.90 6.12 6.69
C ALA A 276 39.67 6.60 7.48
N TYR A 277 39.40 7.91 7.47
CA TYR A 277 38.23 8.49 8.11
C TYR A 277 36.93 8.02 7.44
N LEU A 278 36.89 7.95 6.11
CA LEU A 278 35.72 7.48 5.36
C LEU A 278 35.38 6.03 5.68
N GLU A 279 36.42 5.15 5.77
CA GLU A 279 36.22 3.75 6.19
C GLU A 279 35.70 3.67 7.62
N GLN A 280 36.24 4.48 8.52
CA GLN A 280 35.77 4.54 9.91
C GLN A 280 34.30 4.94 9.98
N VAL A 281 33.89 6.00 9.30
CA VAL A 281 32.49 6.50 9.28
C VAL A 281 31.54 5.44 8.72
N ALA A 282 31.94 4.74 7.65
CA ALA A 282 31.15 3.67 7.07
C ALA A 282 30.91 2.51 8.07
N LEU A 283 31.97 2.10 8.77
CA LEU A 283 31.90 1.05 9.79
C LEU A 283 31.09 1.50 11.02
N GLU A 284 31.28 2.74 11.47
CA GLU A 284 30.53 3.28 12.61
C GLU A 284 29.02 3.32 12.31
N PHE A 285 28.63 3.79 11.12
CA PHE A 285 27.23 3.81 10.71
C PHE A 285 26.65 2.39 10.56
N ALA A 286 27.41 1.45 9.98
CA ALA A 286 26.97 0.05 9.90
C ALA A 286 26.78 -0.56 11.31
N ASN A 287 27.70 -0.28 12.25
CA ASN A 287 27.59 -0.73 13.64
C ASN A 287 26.40 -0.07 14.36
N GLU A 288 26.15 1.22 14.14
CA GLU A 288 24.97 1.93 14.66
C GLU A 288 23.68 1.27 14.17
N CYS A 289 23.56 1.00 12.88
CA CYS A 289 22.44 0.27 12.31
C CYS A 289 22.30 -1.13 12.94
N GLY A 290 23.40 -1.86 13.10
CA GLY A 290 23.40 -3.19 13.72
C GLY A 290 22.92 -3.17 15.17
N LYS A 291 23.40 -2.23 15.98
CA LYS A 291 22.96 -2.04 17.38
C LYS A 291 21.47 -1.72 17.49
N ASN A 292 20.96 -0.92 16.58
CA ASN A 292 19.56 -0.52 16.53
C ASN A 292 18.67 -1.56 15.83
N ASN A 293 19.23 -2.65 15.29
CA ASN A 293 18.53 -3.58 14.40
C ASN A 293 17.82 -2.86 13.25
N SER A 294 18.37 -1.73 12.81
CA SER A 294 17.86 -0.90 11.72
C SER A 294 18.68 -1.14 10.43
N ALA A 295 18.16 -0.73 9.29
CA ALA A 295 18.86 -0.87 8.02
C ALA A 295 18.39 0.19 7.02
N ILE A 296 19.31 0.63 6.16
CA ILE A 296 18.98 1.31 4.92
C ILE A 296 19.43 0.42 3.74
N ASP A 297 18.50 0.11 2.87
CA ASP A 297 18.70 -0.69 1.67
C ASP A 297 18.56 0.23 0.46
N VAL A 298 19.47 0.13 -0.50
CA VAL A 298 19.44 0.92 -1.74
C VAL A 298 19.49 -0.04 -2.91
N TRP A 299 18.44 -0.02 -3.70
CA TRP A 299 18.32 -0.80 -4.92
C TRP A 299 18.33 0.11 -6.15
N SER A 300 19.32 -0.09 -7.01
CA SER A 300 19.41 0.52 -8.33
C SER A 300 19.23 -0.62 -9.35
N PRO A 301 18.04 -0.80 -9.90
CA PRO A 301 17.79 -1.84 -10.89
C PRO A 301 18.53 -1.53 -12.20
N ASP A 302 19.09 -2.59 -12.82
CA ASP A 302 19.74 -2.51 -14.12
C ASP A 302 18.73 -2.64 -15.30
N GLU A 303 17.45 -2.84 -14.99
CA GLU A 303 16.38 -3.02 -15.97
C GLU A 303 15.79 -1.67 -16.39
N ASP A 304 15.64 -1.43 -17.68
CA ASP A 304 15.07 -0.20 -18.23
C ASP A 304 13.55 -0.06 -18.04
N ASP A 305 12.86 -1.11 -17.58
CA ASP A 305 11.39 -1.18 -17.52
C ASP A 305 10.87 -1.61 -16.13
N VAL A 306 11.32 -0.92 -15.10
CA VAL A 306 10.89 -1.21 -13.72
C VAL A 306 9.55 -0.56 -13.41
N GLY A 307 8.51 -1.37 -13.24
CA GLY A 307 7.19 -0.92 -12.81
C GLY A 307 7.06 -0.78 -11.28
N ILE A 308 6.00 -0.09 -10.84
CA ILE A 308 5.69 0.09 -9.42
C ILE A 308 5.57 -1.24 -8.68
N ASP A 309 5.02 -2.28 -9.31
CA ASP A 309 4.82 -3.57 -8.66
C ASP A 309 6.14 -4.26 -8.29
N ALA A 310 7.21 -4.07 -9.10
CA ALA A 310 8.56 -4.55 -8.78
C ALA A 310 9.12 -3.84 -7.54
N CYS A 311 8.97 -2.52 -7.45
CA CYS A 311 9.38 -1.74 -6.28
C CYS A 311 8.65 -2.19 -5.01
N LEU A 312 7.32 -2.38 -5.10
CA LEU A 312 6.50 -2.81 -3.95
C LEU A 312 6.85 -4.24 -3.51
N ARG A 313 7.16 -5.15 -4.44
CA ARG A 313 7.69 -6.49 -4.12
C ARG A 313 9.04 -6.40 -3.39
N HIS A 314 9.94 -5.55 -3.87
CA HIS A 314 11.23 -5.32 -3.22
C HIS A 314 11.06 -4.81 -1.78
N PHE A 315 10.21 -3.82 -1.55
CA PHE A 315 9.92 -3.32 -0.19
C PHE A 315 9.33 -4.39 0.74
N LYS A 316 8.58 -5.33 0.19
CA LYS A 316 8.05 -6.46 0.97
C LYS A 316 9.15 -7.47 1.28
N ALA A 317 9.98 -7.82 0.30
CA ALA A 317 11.06 -8.80 0.43
C ALA A 317 12.15 -8.35 1.42
N THR A 318 12.53 -7.06 1.41
CA THR A 318 13.51 -6.48 2.34
C THR A 318 12.93 -6.23 3.75
N GLY A 319 11.63 -6.40 3.93
CA GLY A 319 10.96 -6.09 5.19
C GLY A 319 10.93 -4.59 5.49
N ALA A 320 11.11 -3.72 4.49
CA ALA A 320 11.12 -2.28 4.68
C ALA A 320 9.86 -1.78 5.37
N ARG A 321 10.00 -0.92 6.37
CA ARG A 321 8.93 -0.16 7.01
C ARG A 321 8.59 1.07 6.17
N VAL A 322 9.61 1.67 5.57
CA VAL A 322 9.51 2.84 4.69
C VAL A 322 10.13 2.49 3.35
N GLY A 323 9.35 2.57 2.28
CA GLY A 323 9.82 2.43 0.90
C GLY A 323 9.86 3.80 0.23
N MET A 324 10.96 4.13 -0.44
CA MET A 324 11.15 5.39 -1.17
C MET A 324 11.45 5.10 -2.63
N ILE A 325 10.88 5.87 -3.57
CA ILE A 325 11.14 5.73 -5.01
C ILE A 325 11.64 7.06 -5.58
N ASP A 326 12.84 7.07 -6.09
CA ASP A 326 13.54 8.23 -6.69
C ASP A 326 13.82 7.96 -8.18
N TYR A 327 13.07 8.56 -9.10
CA TYR A 327 11.82 9.26 -8.92
C TYR A 327 10.71 8.58 -9.74
N THR A 328 9.48 8.81 -9.33
CA THR A 328 8.29 8.10 -9.82
C THR A 328 8.04 8.25 -11.34
N GLY A 329 8.53 9.34 -11.93
CA GLY A 329 8.35 9.60 -13.37
C GLY A 329 9.18 8.70 -14.30
N LEU A 330 10.16 7.96 -13.76
CA LEU A 330 10.96 6.98 -14.52
C LEU A 330 10.40 5.55 -14.42
N LEU A 331 9.38 5.33 -13.60
CA LEU A 331 8.72 4.02 -13.56
C LEU A 331 8.09 3.68 -14.92
N ALA A 332 8.14 2.42 -15.28
CA ALA A 332 7.42 1.88 -16.42
C ALA A 332 5.94 2.27 -16.38
N GLY A 333 5.40 2.59 -17.53
CA GLY A 333 4.00 2.97 -17.69
C GLY A 333 3.05 1.85 -17.26
N GLU A 334 1.94 2.22 -16.62
CA GLU A 334 0.92 1.26 -16.24
C GLU A 334 0.12 0.78 -17.45
N ALA A 335 -0.12 -0.53 -17.53
CA ALA A 335 -0.91 -1.13 -18.59
C ALA A 335 -2.34 -0.54 -18.60
N GLY A 336 -2.81 -0.11 -19.78
CA GLY A 336 -4.13 0.52 -19.94
C GLY A 336 -4.17 2.02 -19.62
N ALA A 337 -3.04 2.66 -19.31
CA ALA A 337 -2.98 4.10 -19.14
C ALA A 337 -2.81 4.79 -20.51
N GLU A 338 -3.78 5.62 -20.88
CA GLU A 338 -3.76 6.38 -22.15
C GLU A 338 -2.78 7.57 -22.11
N THR A 339 -2.44 8.05 -20.93
CA THR A 339 -1.54 9.18 -20.72
C THR A 339 -0.61 8.94 -19.53
N GLN A 340 0.53 9.64 -19.50
CA GLN A 340 1.46 9.61 -18.38
C GLN A 340 0.81 10.06 -17.06
N ALA A 341 -0.13 11.00 -17.11
CA ALA A 341 -0.89 11.47 -15.96
C ALA A 341 -1.74 10.34 -15.32
N ILE A 342 -2.43 9.57 -16.18
CA ILE A 342 -3.24 8.42 -15.74
C ILE A 342 -2.32 7.35 -15.16
N SER A 343 -1.21 7.05 -15.82
CA SER A 343 -0.22 6.08 -15.33
C SER A 343 0.31 6.44 -13.95
N LEU A 344 0.74 7.68 -13.73
CA LEU A 344 1.22 8.16 -12.44
C LEU A 344 0.14 8.11 -11.36
N SER A 345 -1.12 8.42 -11.71
CA SER A 345 -2.25 8.26 -10.80
C SER A 345 -2.47 6.81 -10.37
N MET A 346 -2.38 5.87 -11.31
CA MET A 346 -2.48 4.43 -11.03
C MET A 346 -1.34 3.95 -10.14
N ILE A 347 -0.11 4.43 -10.37
CA ILE A 347 1.07 4.16 -9.54
C ILE A 347 0.82 4.59 -8.09
N VAL A 348 0.38 5.83 -7.87
CA VAL A 348 0.11 6.33 -6.51
C VAL A 348 -1.04 5.56 -5.84
N ARG A 349 -2.08 5.21 -6.60
CA ARG A 349 -3.18 4.36 -6.12
C ARG A 349 -2.69 2.98 -5.69
N LYS A 350 -1.85 2.32 -6.50
CA LYS A 350 -1.25 1.02 -6.16
C LYS A 350 -0.39 1.13 -4.90
N ALA A 351 0.45 2.15 -4.80
CA ALA A 351 1.24 2.44 -3.61
C ALA A 351 0.35 2.62 -2.36
N LYS A 352 -0.80 3.33 -2.49
CA LYS A 352 -1.75 3.52 -1.40
C LYS A 352 -2.42 2.21 -0.95
N VAL A 353 -2.84 1.37 -1.89
CA VAL A 353 -3.43 0.06 -1.59
C VAL A 353 -2.41 -0.84 -0.91
N PHE A 354 -1.18 -0.88 -1.42
CA PHE A 354 -0.08 -1.64 -0.84
C PHE A 354 0.24 -1.16 0.59
N SER A 355 0.40 0.15 0.77
CA SER A 355 0.64 0.77 2.07
C SER A 355 -0.41 0.35 3.12
N LYS A 356 -1.70 0.47 2.78
CA LYS A 356 -2.80 0.07 3.67
C LYS A 356 -2.77 -1.42 4.03
N ARG A 357 -2.47 -2.29 3.05
CA ARG A 357 -2.45 -3.75 3.24
C ARG A 357 -1.26 -4.24 4.06
N THR A 358 -0.14 -3.53 3.99
CA THR A 358 1.13 -3.99 4.59
C THR A 358 1.57 -3.14 5.78
N ASN A 359 0.79 -2.12 6.15
CA ASN A 359 1.12 -1.14 7.19
C ASN A 359 2.50 -0.52 6.99
N LYS A 360 2.80 -0.07 5.76
CA LYS A 360 4.09 0.55 5.38
C LYS A 360 3.88 1.97 4.89
N LEU A 361 4.87 2.83 5.11
CA LEU A 361 4.94 4.14 4.50
C LEU A 361 5.60 4.06 3.13
N ILE A 362 4.98 4.66 2.11
CA ILE A 362 5.57 4.79 0.77
C ILE A 362 5.80 6.26 0.47
N VAL A 363 7.04 6.61 0.17
CA VAL A 363 7.47 7.97 -0.21
C VAL A 363 7.80 7.97 -1.69
N LEU A 364 7.09 8.78 -2.45
CA LEU A 364 7.27 8.92 -3.90
C LEU A 364 7.84 10.29 -4.21
N LEU A 365 8.98 10.32 -4.87
CA LEU A 365 9.58 11.55 -5.35
C LEU A 365 8.97 11.90 -6.70
N VAL A 366 8.50 13.14 -6.84
CA VAL A 366 7.80 13.62 -8.02
C VAL A 366 8.39 14.93 -8.51
N GLN A 367 8.34 15.16 -9.81
CA GLN A 367 8.84 16.38 -10.39
C GLN A 367 7.75 17.45 -10.42
N VAL A 368 8.12 18.67 -10.03
CA VAL A 368 7.32 19.89 -10.16
C VAL A 368 7.74 20.61 -11.44
N ASP A 369 6.80 21.17 -12.16
CA ASP A 369 7.09 21.99 -13.33
C ASP A 369 7.77 23.29 -12.93
N ASP A 370 8.84 23.63 -13.65
CA ASP A 370 9.69 24.80 -13.30
C ASP A 370 8.98 26.16 -13.53
N LYS A 371 7.96 26.21 -14.39
CA LYS A 371 7.27 27.44 -14.74
C LYS A 371 5.99 27.66 -13.95
N SER A 372 5.16 26.62 -13.89
CA SER A 372 3.84 26.70 -13.23
C SER A 372 3.91 26.38 -11.74
N HIS A 373 5.02 25.82 -11.24
CA HIS A 373 5.18 25.29 -9.90
C HIS A 373 4.10 24.24 -9.53
N ALA A 374 3.40 23.76 -10.54
CA ALA A 374 2.45 22.67 -10.41
C ALA A 374 3.17 21.32 -10.42
N LEU A 375 2.63 20.34 -9.74
CA LEU A 375 3.11 18.98 -9.92
C LEU A 375 2.83 18.58 -11.37
N ARG A 376 3.81 18.10 -12.11
CA ARG A 376 3.55 17.47 -13.41
C ARG A 376 2.55 16.35 -13.19
N TYR A 377 1.37 16.45 -13.82
CA TYR A 377 0.29 15.45 -13.75
C TYR A 377 -0.37 15.30 -12.35
N ALA A 378 -0.52 16.41 -11.62
CA ALA A 378 -0.64 16.48 -10.16
C ALA A 378 -1.98 16.17 -9.54
N GLN A 379 -3.10 16.51 -10.18
CA GLN A 379 -4.40 16.50 -9.48
C GLN A 379 -4.76 15.09 -9.00
N ALA A 380 -4.65 14.10 -9.86
CA ALA A 380 -4.97 12.71 -9.54
C ALA A 380 -3.98 12.07 -8.55
N MET A 381 -2.67 12.41 -8.64
CA MET A 381 -1.69 11.94 -7.64
C MET A 381 -1.96 12.53 -6.26
N ARG A 382 -2.34 13.81 -6.19
CA ARG A 382 -2.66 14.51 -4.95
C ARG A 382 -3.85 13.86 -4.22
N GLU A 383 -4.84 13.35 -4.94
CA GLU A 383 -6.01 12.72 -4.33
C GLU A 383 -5.66 11.52 -3.45
N TYR A 384 -4.77 10.66 -3.90
CA TYR A 384 -4.38 9.43 -3.19
C TYR A 384 -3.31 9.64 -2.12
N ALA A 385 -2.53 10.71 -2.19
CA ALA A 385 -1.49 11.02 -1.21
C ALA A 385 -2.09 11.42 0.16
N ASP A 386 -1.40 11.10 1.23
CA ASP A 386 -1.72 11.54 2.59
C ASP A 386 -0.99 12.84 2.93
N VAL A 387 0.25 12.97 2.48
CA VAL A 387 1.06 14.18 2.64
C VAL A 387 1.62 14.55 1.27
N LEU A 388 1.61 15.87 0.98
CA LEU A 388 2.28 16.46 -0.16
C LEU A 388 3.16 17.60 0.32
N ALA A 389 4.47 17.41 0.21
CA ALA A 389 5.48 18.42 0.45
C ALA A 389 6.10 18.83 -0.88
N VAL A 390 6.20 20.15 -1.13
CA VAL A 390 6.79 20.68 -2.36
C VAL A 390 7.75 21.81 -2.07
N TRP A 391 8.77 21.99 -2.95
CA TRP A 391 9.68 23.14 -2.92
C TRP A 391 10.20 23.45 -4.33
N PHE A 392 10.40 24.70 -4.59
CA PHE A 392 10.79 25.22 -5.89
C PHE A 392 11.68 26.47 -5.70
N PRO A 393 12.95 26.29 -5.23
CA PRO A 393 13.83 27.39 -4.97
C PRO A 393 14.22 28.12 -6.26
N ASN A 394 14.29 29.45 -6.18
CA ASN A 394 14.88 30.25 -7.22
C ASN A 394 16.44 30.20 -7.16
N GLU A 395 17.12 30.77 -8.15
CA GLU A 395 18.59 30.71 -8.22
C GLU A 395 19.29 31.39 -7.04
N ALA A 396 18.73 32.47 -6.51
CA ALA A 396 19.29 33.15 -5.33
C ALA A 396 19.18 32.28 -4.07
N GLU A 397 18.03 31.62 -3.88
CA GLU A 397 17.81 30.69 -2.77
C GLU A 397 18.74 29.48 -2.88
N LYS A 398 18.92 28.92 -4.08
CA LYS A 398 19.88 27.83 -4.31
C LYS A 398 21.30 28.19 -3.95
N LEU A 399 21.74 29.42 -4.32
CA LEU A 399 23.06 29.93 -3.98
C LEU A 399 23.26 30.13 -2.48
N LEU A 400 22.20 30.58 -1.78
CA LEU A 400 22.22 30.76 -0.32
C LEU A 400 22.07 29.43 0.43
N GLY A 401 21.64 28.37 -0.24
CA GLY A 401 21.31 27.10 0.41
C GLY A 401 20.12 27.20 1.38
N GLN A 402 19.24 28.19 1.19
CA GLN A 402 18.09 28.42 2.08
C GLN A 402 16.84 28.61 1.27
N TRP A 403 15.87 27.71 1.45
CA TRP A 403 14.57 27.83 0.83
C TRP A 403 13.44 27.20 1.63
N MET A 404 12.23 27.45 1.19
CA MET A 404 11.01 27.01 1.88
C MET A 404 10.53 25.66 1.34
N VAL A 405 10.10 24.81 2.24
CA VAL A 405 9.32 23.60 1.94
C VAL A 405 7.86 23.87 2.32
N TYR A 406 6.94 23.62 1.40
CA TYR A 406 5.52 23.86 1.54
C TYR A 406 4.78 22.54 1.70
N ILE A 407 4.03 22.38 2.79
CA ILE A 407 3.14 21.24 2.99
C ILE A 407 1.77 21.63 2.42
N LYS A 408 1.52 21.27 1.17
CA LYS A 408 0.26 21.58 0.45
C LYS A 408 -0.90 20.65 0.85
N LYS A 409 -0.60 19.46 1.36
CA LYS A 409 -1.59 18.51 1.87
C LYS A 409 -1.03 17.76 3.07
N ASN A 410 -1.84 17.63 4.10
CA ASN A 410 -1.59 16.75 5.22
C ASN A 410 -2.93 16.24 5.77
N ARG A 411 -3.21 14.94 5.63
CA ARG A 411 -4.48 14.35 6.12
C ARG A 411 -4.50 14.17 7.64
N HIS A 412 -3.33 14.18 8.27
CA HIS A 412 -3.18 13.81 9.68
C HIS A 412 -2.86 15.01 10.56
N SER A 413 -2.55 16.16 9.96
CA SER A 413 -2.12 17.35 10.68
C SER A 413 -2.33 18.62 9.85
N VAL A 414 -1.66 19.70 10.21
CA VAL A 414 -1.76 21.01 9.57
C VAL A 414 -0.96 21.13 8.28
N ILE A 415 -1.39 22.02 7.41
CA ILE A 415 -0.64 22.50 6.24
C ILE A 415 0.12 23.76 6.61
N GLY A 416 1.21 24.08 5.91
CA GLY A 416 1.99 25.28 6.15
C GLY A 416 3.34 25.23 5.43
N LYS A 417 4.27 26.06 5.86
CA LYS A 417 5.62 26.11 5.30
C LYS A 417 6.68 26.14 6.39
N PHE A 418 7.85 25.64 6.11
CA PHE A 418 8.99 25.71 7.01
C PHE A 418 10.29 25.97 6.24
N PRO A 419 11.19 26.79 6.79
CA PRO A 419 12.48 27.05 6.18
C PRO A 419 13.44 25.87 6.35
N THR A 420 14.29 25.66 5.36
CA THR A 420 15.32 24.63 5.35
C THR A 420 16.65 25.21 4.94
N THR A 421 17.73 24.69 5.53
CA THR A 421 19.11 24.96 5.11
C THR A 421 19.67 23.73 4.41
N TRP A 422 20.24 23.94 3.24
CA TRP A 422 20.77 22.91 2.37
C TRP A 422 22.27 23.09 2.18
N ASP A 423 23.01 22.06 2.45
CA ASP A 423 24.40 21.96 2.11
C ASP A 423 24.59 20.89 1.02
N MET A 424 24.48 21.36 -0.22
CA MET A 424 24.56 20.46 -1.38
C MET A 424 25.97 19.89 -1.56
N LYS A 425 26.99 20.54 -1.01
CA LYS A 425 28.36 20.03 -0.98
C LYS A 425 28.45 18.70 -0.25
N TYR A 426 27.73 18.57 0.85
CA TYR A 426 27.67 17.36 1.67
C TYR A 426 26.36 16.57 1.51
N SER A 427 25.56 16.88 0.49
CA SER A 427 24.26 16.24 0.27
C SER A 427 23.38 16.23 1.53
N LYS A 428 23.31 17.36 2.24
CA LYS A 428 22.69 17.51 3.55
C LYS A 428 21.56 18.53 3.55
N VAL A 429 20.53 18.29 4.35
CA VAL A 429 19.44 19.24 4.58
C VAL A 429 19.01 19.19 6.05
N VAL A 430 18.78 20.36 6.63
CA VAL A 430 18.25 20.51 7.99
C VAL A 430 17.10 21.52 7.99
N ALA A 431 16.14 21.38 8.91
CA ALA A 431 15.17 22.41 9.19
C ALA A 431 15.86 23.59 9.90
N SER A 432 15.56 24.82 9.51
CA SER A 432 16.28 26.01 9.97
C SER A 432 15.34 27.15 10.35
N GLY A 433 14.39 26.92 11.23
CA GLY A 433 13.48 27.93 11.71
C GLY A 433 12.12 27.36 12.10
N LYS A 434 11.28 28.20 12.67
CA LYS A 434 9.98 27.76 13.17
C LYS A 434 9.01 27.50 12.02
N TYR A 435 8.32 26.38 12.10
CA TYR A 435 7.18 26.07 11.25
C TYR A 435 6.07 27.14 11.43
N ARG A 436 5.49 27.58 10.31
CA ARG A 436 4.41 28.58 10.30
C ARG A 436 3.13 27.96 9.78
N PRO A 437 2.23 27.48 10.67
CA PRO A 437 0.93 26.95 10.28
C PRO A 437 0.09 28.05 9.62
N GLY A 438 -0.64 27.71 8.57
CA GLY A 438 -1.58 28.62 7.92
C GLY A 438 -0.98 29.75 7.11
N ASP A 439 0.33 29.98 7.15
CA ASP A 439 1.01 30.99 6.33
C ASP A 439 1.26 30.45 4.89
N VAL A 440 0.16 30.05 4.27
CA VAL A 440 0.12 29.66 2.85
C VAL A 440 -0.28 30.93 2.10
N SER A 441 0.65 31.54 1.36
CA SER A 441 0.36 32.74 0.58
C SER A 441 -0.77 32.46 -0.45
N GLU A 442 -1.56 33.49 -0.75
CA GLU A 442 -2.63 33.42 -1.76
C GLU A 442 -2.14 32.91 -3.13
N GLU A 443 -0.86 33.14 -3.48
CA GLU A 443 -0.19 32.58 -4.67
C GLU A 443 -0.17 31.04 -4.71
N LEU A 444 -0.12 30.37 -3.57
CA LEU A 444 -0.17 28.92 -3.47
C LEU A 444 -1.59 28.36 -3.60
N LEU A 445 -2.58 29.17 -3.30
CA LEU A 445 -4.01 28.86 -3.54
C LEU A 445 -4.37 29.15 -4.99
N ALA A 446 -3.83 30.22 -5.60
CA ALA A 446 -4.04 30.59 -7.00
C ALA A 446 -3.49 29.54 -8.00
N GLY A 447 -2.39 28.84 -7.66
CA GLY A 447 -1.90 27.70 -8.47
C GLY A 447 -2.88 26.53 -8.55
N GLY A 448 -3.90 26.47 -7.67
CA GLY A 448 -4.99 25.49 -7.73
C GLY A 448 -6.15 25.95 -8.64
N GLU A 449 -6.33 27.25 -8.81
CA GLU A 449 -7.38 27.82 -9.68
C GLU A 449 -6.91 27.91 -11.15
N SER A 450 -5.60 28.08 -11.43
CA SER A 450 -5.07 28.06 -12.78
C SER A 450 -5.18 26.66 -13.44
N ASP A 451 -5.06 25.59 -12.67
CA ASP A 451 -5.25 24.23 -13.17
C ASP A 451 -6.72 23.94 -13.52
N ALA A 452 -7.70 24.60 -12.84
CA ALA A 452 -9.11 24.51 -13.18
C ALA A 452 -9.46 25.33 -14.43
N ALA A 453 -8.76 26.46 -14.67
CA ALA A 453 -8.97 27.31 -15.85
C ALA A 453 -8.38 26.73 -17.13
N GLU A 454 -7.23 26.04 -17.05
CA GLU A 454 -6.65 25.34 -18.22
C GLU A 454 -7.48 24.13 -18.64
N ASP A 455 -8.16 23.45 -17.69
CA ASP A 455 -9.07 22.34 -18.00
C ASP A 455 -10.39 22.82 -18.61
N GLU A 456 -10.87 24.03 -18.29
CA GLU A 456 -12.01 24.67 -18.97
C GLU A 456 -11.67 25.17 -20.39
N ASP A 457 -10.46 25.67 -20.62
CA ASP A 457 -10.03 26.08 -21.95
C ASP A 457 -9.73 24.87 -22.87
N SER A 458 -9.22 23.76 -22.32
CA SER A 458 -9.07 22.51 -23.07
C SER A 458 -10.42 21.90 -23.45
N LYS A 459 -11.43 22.00 -22.58
CA LYS A 459 -12.82 21.59 -22.88
C LYS A 459 -13.49 22.53 -23.89
N LYS A 460 -13.25 23.83 -23.83
CA LYS A 460 -13.73 24.78 -24.83
C LYS A 460 -13.07 24.60 -26.20
N SER A 461 -11.76 24.27 -26.22
CA SER A 461 -11.06 24.00 -27.49
C SER A 461 -11.48 22.66 -28.13
N SER A 462 -11.78 21.64 -27.33
CA SER A 462 -12.30 20.36 -27.82
C SER A 462 -13.74 20.45 -28.30
N SER A 463 -14.61 21.24 -27.64
CA SER A 463 -15.97 21.49 -28.09
C SER A 463 -16.03 22.36 -29.34
N ALA A 464 -15.13 23.35 -29.50
CA ALA A 464 -15.00 24.17 -30.70
C ALA A 464 -14.46 23.37 -31.90
N ARG A 465 -13.60 22.36 -31.63
CA ARG A 465 -13.10 21.46 -32.68
C ARG A 465 -14.15 20.43 -33.12
N ALA A 466 -14.98 19.94 -32.20
CA ALA A 466 -16.13 19.07 -32.50
C ALA A 466 -17.22 19.82 -33.30
N ALA A 467 -17.49 21.09 -32.96
CA ALA A 467 -18.43 21.92 -33.70
C ALA A 467 -17.93 22.29 -35.12
N ARG A 468 -16.63 22.41 -35.34
CA ARG A 468 -16.05 22.60 -36.69
C ARG A 468 -16.09 21.35 -37.55
N VAL A 469 -15.98 20.16 -36.98
CA VAL A 469 -16.08 18.90 -37.72
C VAL A 469 -17.53 18.60 -38.11
N SER A 470 -18.52 18.95 -37.29
CA SER A 470 -19.94 18.80 -37.61
C SER A 470 -20.42 19.78 -38.70
N ASN A 471 -19.83 20.98 -38.80
CA ASN A 471 -20.15 21.95 -39.86
C ASN A 471 -19.44 21.71 -41.21
N ALA A 472 -18.35 20.93 -41.24
CA ALA A 472 -17.68 20.56 -42.47
C ALA A 472 -18.38 19.40 -43.21
N GLY A 473 -19.20 18.61 -42.50
CA GLY A 473 -20.00 17.52 -43.09
C GLY A 473 -21.32 17.95 -43.77
N ALA A 474 -21.76 19.19 -43.56
CA ALA A 474 -23.05 19.68 -44.08
C ALA A 474 -22.96 20.41 -45.45
N TYR A 475 -21.76 20.54 -46.06
CA TYR A 475 -21.58 21.29 -47.30
C TYR A 475 -21.19 20.46 -48.54
N SER A 476 -21.25 19.14 -48.47
CA SER A 476 -20.90 18.28 -49.64
C SER A 476 -22.06 17.51 -50.27
N GLY A 477 -23.30 17.99 -50.12
CA GLY A 477 -24.49 17.30 -50.61
C GLY A 477 -25.42 18.18 -51.46
N ALA A 478 -24.91 18.95 -52.44
CA ALA A 478 -25.74 19.58 -53.43
C ALA A 478 -24.93 20.03 -54.67
N LYS A 479 -24.75 19.13 -55.63
CA LYS A 479 -24.58 19.43 -57.03
C LYS A 479 -24.42 18.13 -57.84
N GLY A 480 -25.43 17.81 -58.63
CA GLY A 480 -25.31 16.80 -59.65
C GLY A 480 -26.63 16.20 -60.07
N ALA A 481 -27.49 17.02 -60.68
CA ALA A 481 -28.53 16.53 -61.56
C ALA A 481 -28.66 17.52 -62.72
N LYS A 482 -27.98 17.22 -63.80
CA LYS A 482 -28.44 17.30 -65.24
C LYS A 482 -27.39 16.59 -66.07
#